data_6e1d7d9dfc493f1d18891bfe04d135c5
#
_entry.id   6e1d7d9dfc493f1d18891bfe04d135c5
#
_cell.length_a   1.000
_cell.length_b   1.000
_cell.length_c   1.000
_cell.angle_alpha   90.00
_cell.angle_beta   90.00
_cell.angle_gamma   90.00
#
_symmetry.space_group_name_H-M   'P 1'
#
loop_
_entity.id
_entity.type
_entity.pdbx_description
1 polymer ?
#
loop_
_entity_poly.entity_id
_entity_poly.type
_entity_poly.pdbx_seq_one_letter_code
_entity_poly.pdbx_strand_id
1 'polypeptide(L)'
;MEIGKRIKQLRTRNNLTLEELASRCELTKGFLSQLERDLTSPSIVTLENIAEALGLTMMEFFKEEKQEKIVFENDDFFVDEREGLTIHWIVPNAQKNEMEPILIELQPHHSSQIISPHEGEEFGYVLAGKITLYNGEKKFPIKKGNTFYIKGNYTHYLKNEGNQLASFLWICTPPIF
;
A
#
# COMPACT_ATOMS: atom_id res chain seq x y z
N MET A 1 -21.86 -5.95 3.61
CA MET A 1 -21.18 -7.28 3.67
C MET A 1 -22.25 -8.38 3.72
N GLU A 2 -22.15 -9.37 2.85
CA GLU A 2 -23.05 -10.55 2.83
C GLU A 2 -22.46 -11.62 3.75
N ILE A 3 -23.10 -11.83 4.90
CA ILE A 3 -22.59 -12.72 5.97
C ILE A 3 -22.43 -14.15 5.48
N GLY A 4 -23.39 -14.68 4.72
CA GLY A 4 -23.34 -16.04 4.21
C GLY A 4 -22.20 -16.28 3.25
N LYS A 5 -21.95 -15.35 2.33
CA LYS A 5 -20.79 -15.41 1.45
C LYS A 5 -19.48 -15.40 2.23
N ARG A 6 -19.40 -14.60 3.30
CA ARG A 6 -18.22 -14.54 4.15
C ARG A 6 -17.96 -15.85 4.87
N ILE A 7 -19.00 -16.46 5.46
CA ILE A 7 -18.90 -17.79 6.09
C ILE A 7 -18.36 -18.81 5.08
N LYS A 8 -18.95 -18.86 3.87
CA LYS A 8 -18.53 -19.78 2.82
C LYS A 8 -17.07 -19.58 2.41
N GLN A 9 -16.63 -18.33 2.21
CA GLN A 9 -15.24 -18.00 1.87
C GLN A 9 -14.27 -18.49 2.94
N LEU A 10 -14.55 -18.16 4.20
CA LEU A 10 -13.71 -18.56 5.33
C LEU A 10 -13.66 -20.10 5.50
N ARG A 11 -14.79 -20.77 5.35
CA ARG A 11 -14.84 -22.24 5.38
C ARG A 11 -13.99 -22.88 4.29
N THR A 12 -14.15 -22.43 3.04
CA THR A 12 -13.39 -23.00 1.91
C THR A 12 -11.89 -22.68 2.02
N ARG A 13 -11.52 -21.50 2.54
CA ARG A 13 -10.13 -21.15 2.82
C ARG A 13 -9.47 -22.04 3.87
N ASN A 14 -10.26 -22.50 4.86
CA ASN A 14 -9.83 -23.47 5.85
C ASN A 14 -9.95 -24.93 5.36
N ASN A 15 -10.26 -25.17 4.07
CA ASN A 15 -10.46 -26.50 3.48
C ASN A 15 -11.52 -27.35 4.19
N LEU A 16 -12.53 -26.74 4.82
CA LEU A 16 -13.60 -27.42 5.52
C LEU A 16 -14.78 -27.70 4.60
N THR A 17 -15.35 -28.89 4.71
CA THR A 17 -16.67 -29.21 4.13
C THR A 17 -17.78 -28.55 4.94
N LEU A 18 -18.98 -28.44 4.36
CA LEU A 18 -20.17 -27.95 5.08
C LEU A 18 -20.46 -28.80 6.34
N GLU A 19 -20.25 -30.11 6.26
CA GLU A 19 -20.50 -31.03 7.33
C GLU A 19 -19.52 -30.89 8.49
N GLU A 20 -18.23 -30.73 8.17
CA GLU A 20 -17.16 -30.47 9.16
C GLU A 20 -17.37 -29.17 9.92
N LEU A 21 -17.69 -28.07 9.23
CA LEU A 21 -17.93 -26.78 9.89
C LEU A 21 -19.25 -26.87 10.71
N ALA A 22 -20.31 -27.43 10.18
CA ALA A 22 -21.57 -27.59 10.88
C ALA A 22 -21.38 -28.40 12.18
N SER A 23 -20.63 -29.50 12.12
CA SER A 23 -20.30 -30.31 13.30
C SER A 23 -19.52 -29.54 14.37
N ARG A 24 -18.55 -28.71 13.96
CA ARG A 24 -17.75 -27.89 14.89
C ARG A 24 -18.57 -26.80 15.60
N CYS A 25 -19.64 -26.34 14.96
CA CYS A 25 -20.50 -25.27 15.49
C CYS A 25 -21.80 -25.81 16.13
N GLU A 26 -21.93 -27.14 16.25
CA GLU A 26 -23.17 -27.82 16.72
C GLU A 26 -24.41 -27.44 15.88
N LEU A 27 -24.22 -27.17 14.58
CA LEU A 27 -25.25 -26.84 13.62
C LEU A 27 -25.58 -28.04 12.71
N THR A 28 -26.76 -28.01 12.10
CA THR A 28 -27.05 -28.94 11.01
C THR A 28 -26.43 -28.47 9.70
N LYS A 29 -25.96 -29.42 8.86
CA LYS A 29 -25.47 -29.12 7.50
C LYS A 29 -26.48 -28.30 6.68
N GLY A 30 -27.78 -28.62 6.80
CA GLY A 30 -28.85 -27.92 6.10
C GLY A 30 -28.95 -26.44 6.51
N PHE A 31 -28.91 -26.18 7.82
CA PHE A 31 -28.94 -24.80 8.33
C PHE A 31 -27.71 -23.99 7.92
N LEU A 32 -26.50 -24.55 8.04
CA LEU A 32 -25.28 -23.90 7.58
C LEU A 32 -25.31 -23.63 6.07
N SER A 33 -25.85 -24.55 5.26
CA SER A 33 -26.04 -24.35 3.83
C SER A 33 -27.03 -23.22 3.51
N GLN A 34 -28.07 -23.02 4.32
CA GLN A 34 -29.01 -21.89 4.17
C GLN A 34 -28.33 -20.57 4.55
N LEU A 35 -27.52 -20.56 5.62
CA LEU A 35 -26.72 -19.40 6.02
C LEU A 35 -25.76 -18.97 4.90
N GLU A 36 -24.99 -19.90 4.33
CA GLU A 36 -24.03 -19.60 3.27
C GLU A 36 -24.66 -19.08 1.96
N ARG A 37 -25.96 -19.31 1.78
CA ARG A 37 -26.73 -18.80 0.63
C ARG A 37 -27.54 -17.54 0.96
N ASP A 38 -27.35 -16.97 2.16
CA ASP A 38 -28.09 -15.82 2.67
C ASP A 38 -29.63 -16.03 2.66
N LEU A 39 -30.09 -17.30 2.76
CA LEU A 39 -31.52 -17.65 2.85
C LEU A 39 -32.07 -17.52 4.27
N THR A 40 -31.21 -17.42 5.25
CA THR A 40 -31.52 -17.14 6.67
C THR A 40 -30.37 -16.37 7.30
N SER A 41 -30.63 -15.68 8.40
CA SER A 41 -29.61 -14.93 9.14
C SER A 41 -29.22 -15.66 10.42
N PRO A 42 -27.94 -15.71 10.79
CA PRO A 42 -27.52 -16.27 12.07
C PRO A 42 -27.88 -15.32 13.21
N SER A 43 -28.09 -15.84 14.40
CA SER A 43 -28.04 -15.03 15.62
C SER A 43 -26.59 -14.62 15.88
N ILE A 44 -26.38 -13.60 16.74
CA ILE A 44 -25.01 -13.19 17.14
C ILE A 44 -24.24 -14.35 17.75
N VAL A 45 -24.90 -15.13 18.63
CA VAL A 45 -24.28 -16.31 19.26
C VAL A 45 -23.90 -17.36 18.22
N THR A 46 -24.79 -17.63 17.26
CA THR A 46 -24.49 -18.56 16.16
C THR A 46 -23.29 -18.10 15.33
N LEU A 47 -23.22 -16.81 15.06
CA LEU A 47 -22.10 -16.24 14.30
C LEU A 47 -20.78 -16.28 15.06
N GLU A 48 -20.81 -16.05 16.37
CA GLU A 48 -19.67 -16.18 17.26
C GLU A 48 -19.13 -17.62 17.27
N ASN A 49 -20.01 -18.62 17.45
CA ASN A 49 -19.63 -20.03 17.37
C ASN A 49 -19.00 -20.41 16.01
N ILE A 50 -19.54 -19.87 14.92
CA ILE A 50 -18.97 -20.09 13.58
C ILE A 50 -17.58 -19.42 13.45
N ALA A 51 -17.42 -18.19 13.94
CA ALA A 51 -16.14 -17.51 13.93
C ALA A 51 -15.08 -18.27 14.73
N GLU A 52 -15.40 -18.69 15.96
CA GLU A 52 -14.53 -19.51 16.80
C GLU A 52 -14.14 -20.83 16.12
N ALA A 53 -15.08 -21.53 15.53
CA ALA A 53 -14.81 -22.78 14.82
C ALA A 53 -13.91 -22.62 13.60
N LEU A 54 -13.87 -21.38 13.04
CA LEU A 54 -12.97 -20.97 11.96
C LEU A 54 -11.64 -20.40 12.48
N GLY A 55 -11.45 -20.30 13.81
CA GLY A 55 -10.24 -19.77 14.44
C GLY A 55 -10.15 -18.25 14.42
N LEU A 56 -11.28 -17.54 14.36
CA LEU A 56 -11.37 -16.09 14.23
C LEU A 56 -12.11 -15.47 15.42
N THR A 57 -11.72 -14.28 15.79
CA THR A 57 -12.54 -13.39 16.62
C THR A 57 -13.65 -12.75 15.77
N MET A 58 -14.71 -12.24 16.41
CA MET A 58 -15.76 -11.49 15.70
C MET A 58 -15.19 -10.28 14.95
N MET A 59 -14.19 -9.60 15.50
CA MET A 59 -13.51 -8.49 14.82
C MET A 59 -12.87 -8.96 13.51
N GLU A 60 -12.16 -10.06 13.52
CA GLU A 60 -11.51 -10.65 12.34
C GLU A 60 -12.53 -11.16 11.32
N PHE A 61 -13.62 -11.74 11.80
CA PHE A 61 -14.73 -12.17 10.94
C PHE A 61 -15.31 -11.01 10.15
N PHE A 62 -15.51 -9.84 10.78
CA PHE A 62 -16.05 -8.65 10.14
C PHE A 62 -15.00 -7.78 9.44
N LYS A 63 -13.72 -8.10 9.58
CA LYS A 63 -12.65 -7.41 8.86
C LYS A 63 -12.82 -7.68 7.36
N GLU A 64 -13.25 -6.67 6.63
CA GLU A 64 -13.29 -6.77 5.17
C GLU A 64 -11.86 -6.99 4.66
N GLU A 65 -11.65 -8.09 3.95
CA GLU A 65 -10.51 -8.19 3.05
C GLU A 65 -10.80 -7.20 1.92
N LYS A 66 -10.38 -5.95 2.10
CA LYS A 66 -10.28 -5.04 0.96
C LYS A 66 -9.41 -5.78 -0.04
N GLN A 67 -9.93 -6.07 -1.22
CA GLN A 67 -9.08 -6.50 -2.33
C GLN A 67 -8.01 -5.42 -2.45
N GLU A 68 -6.77 -5.80 -2.15
CA GLU A 68 -5.65 -4.88 -2.31
C GLU A 68 -5.65 -4.46 -3.77
N LYS A 69 -5.82 -3.18 -4.02
CA LYS A 69 -5.69 -2.64 -5.36
C LYS A 69 -4.22 -2.81 -5.75
N ILE A 70 -3.98 -3.60 -6.80
CA ILE A 70 -2.62 -3.95 -7.26
C ILE A 70 -2.17 -3.00 -8.38
N VAL A 71 -3.10 -2.53 -9.19
CA VAL A 71 -2.83 -1.62 -10.31
C VAL A 71 -3.43 -0.26 -9.99
N PHE A 72 -2.62 0.77 -10.07
CA PHE A 72 -3.01 2.16 -9.83
C PHE A 72 -2.95 2.93 -11.14
N GLU A 73 -3.99 3.70 -11.42
CA GLU A 73 -4.11 4.57 -12.58
C GLU A 73 -3.93 6.04 -12.16
N ASN A 74 -3.82 6.95 -13.11
CA ASN A 74 -3.59 8.37 -12.82
C ASN A 74 -4.64 8.99 -11.90
N ASP A 75 -5.90 8.54 -12.01
CA ASP A 75 -7.02 9.00 -11.17
C ASP A 75 -6.91 8.54 -9.70
N ASP A 76 -6.04 7.57 -9.42
CA ASP A 76 -5.79 7.09 -8.07
C ASP A 76 -4.70 7.90 -7.35
N PHE A 77 -3.88 8.63 -8.11
CA PHE A 77 -2.72 9.31 -7.55
C PHE A 77 -3.14 10.48 -6.67
N PHE A 78 -2.50 10.60 -5.54
CA PHE A 78 -2.57 11.84 -4.80
C PHE A 78 -1.49 12.78 -5.34
N VAL A 79 -1.88 14.03 -5.64
CA VAL A 79 -0.98 15.03 -6.20
C VAL A 79 -0.92 16.24 -5.27
N ASP A 80 0.30 16.65 -4.93
CA ASP A 80 0.57 17.88 -4.17
C ASP A 80 1.41 18.83 -5.03
N GLU A 81 0.81 19.96 -5.39
CA GLU A 81 1.42 20.99 -6.18
C GLU A 81 1.93 22.12 -5.29
N ARG A 82 3.24 22.37 -5.34
CA ARG A 82 3.91 23.45 -4.63
C ARG A 82 4.66 24.32 -5.63
N GLU A 83 5.13 25.48 -5.20
CA GLU A 83 5.94 26.34 -6.06
C GLU A 83 7.19 25.61 -6.56
N GLY A 84 7.23 25.34 -7.87
CA GLY A 84 8.34 24.67 -8.54
C GLY A 84 8.53 23.19 -8.28
N LEU A 85 7.61 22.55 -7.55
CA LEU A 85 7.65 21.14 -7.18
C LEU A 85 6.26 20.53 -7.26
N THR A 86 6.11 19.45 -8.01
CA THR A 86 4.89 18.60 -7.97
C THR A 86 5.27 17.19 -7.51
N ILE A 87 4.57 16.69 -6.54
CA ILE A 87 4.75 15.33 -6.00
C ILE A 87 3.51 14.51 -6.31
N HIS A 88 3.69 13.36 -6.94
CA HIS A 88 2.63 12.40 -7.20
C HIS A 88 2.88 11.15 -6.36
N TRP A 89 2.01 10.85 -5.41
CA TRP A 89 1.99 9.57 -4.71
C TRP A 89 1.29 8.55 -5.62
N ILE A 90 2.10 7.84 -6.40
CA ILE A 90 1.64 6.89 -7.43
C ILE A 90 1.12 5.56 -6.85
N VAL A 91 1.41 5.31 -5.57
CA VAL A 91 0.79 4.25 -4.76
C VAL A 91 0.16 4.92 -3.53
N PRO A 92 -1.14 5.22 -3.57
CA PRO A 92 -1.83 5.84 -2.45
C PRO A 92 -1.75 5.00 -1.17
N ASN A 93 -1.64 5.66 -0.03
CA ASN A 93 -1.49 5.01 1.29
C ASN A 93 -0.24 4.11 1.42
N ALA A 94 0.82 4.42 0.71
CA ALA A 94 2.08 3.67 0.74
C ALA A 94 2.69 3.53 2.15
N GLN A 95 2.33 4.41 3.10
CA GLN A 95 2.71 4.31 4.52
C GLN A 95 2.33 2.99 5.20
N LYS A 96 1.47 2.18 4.60
CA LYS A 96 1.12 0.82 5.05
C LYS A 96 2.00 -0.26 4.43
N ASN A 97 2.83 0.11 3.46
CA ASN A 97 3.71 -0.77 2.71
C ASN A 97 5.14 -0.66 3.22
N GLU A 98 6.01 -1.53 2.74
CA GLU A 98 7.45 -1.51 3.05
C GLU A 98 8.19 -0.40 2.31
N MET A 99 7.66 0.05 1.17
CA MET A 99 8.25 1.09 0.33
C MET A 99 7.22 2.13 -0.11
N GLU A 100 7.68 3.34 -0.35
CA GLU A 100 6.88 4.46 -0.83
C GLU A 100 7.46 5.01 -2.14
N PRO A 101 6.90 4.64 -3.29
CA PRO A 101 7.26 5.21 -4.57
C PRO A 101 6.50 6.52 -4.83
N ILE A 102 7.22 7.57 -5.16
CA ILE A 102 6.68 8.84 -5.62
C ILE A 102 7.27 9.23 -6.97
N LEU A 103 6.49 9.94 -7.77
CA LEU A 103 6.96 10.63 -8.96
C LEU A 103 7.07 12.11 -8.64
N ILE A 104 8.23 12.71 -8.92
CA ILE A 104 8.50 14.13 -8.69
C ILE A 104 8.76 14.83 -10.01
N GLU A 105 8.16 16.00 -10.15
CA GLU A 105 8.46 16.98 -11.19
C GLU A 105 9.04 18.23 -10.55
N LEU A 106 10.27 18.58 -10.94
CA LEU A 106 11.00 19.76 -10.48
C LEU A 106 11.18 20.78 -11.60
N GLN A 107 10.67 21.97 -11.38
CA GLN A 107 10.91 23.10 -12.26
C GLN A 107 12.40 23.51 -12.24
N PRO A 108 12.89 24.22 -13.27
CA PRO A 108 14.24 24.76 -13.30
C PRO A 108 14.58 25.53 -12.01
N HIS A 109 15.77 25.26 -11.48
CA HIS A 109 16.35 25.89 -10.28
C HIS A 109 15.65 25.61 -8.95
N HIS A 110 14.63 24.73 -8.93
CA HIS A 110 13.96 24.32 -7.70
C HIS A 110 14.55 23.04 -7.10
N SER A 111 14.20 22.79 -5.85
CA SER A 111 14.69 21.63 -5.07
C SER A 111 13.51 20.84 -4.51
N SER A 112 13.73 19.55 -4.25
CA SER A 112 12.86 18.76 -3.39
C SER A 112 12.91 19.28 -1.95
N GLN A 113 12.06 18.73 -1.09
CA GLN A 113 12.22 18.91 0.35
C GLN A 113 13.58 18.36 0.79
N ILE A 114 14.10 18.95 1.88
CA ILE A 114 15.32 18.46 2.55
C ILE A 114 14.91 17.31 3.48
N ILE A 115 15.53 16.16 3.31
CA ILE A 115 15.31 14.99 4.14
C ILE A 115 16.43 14.90 5.18
N SER A 116 16.05 14.83 6.44
CA SER A 116 16.98 14.62 7.55
C SER A 116 17.49 13.18 7.56
N PRO A 117 18.63 12.90 8.22
CA PRO A 117 19.13 11.54 8.35
C PRO A 117 18.06 10.61 8.97
N HIS A 118 17.90 9.42 8.38
CA HIS A 118 16.97 8.40 8.84
C HIS A 118 17.52 6.99 8.58
N GLU A 119 16.95 6.00 9.25
CA GLU A 119 17.20 4.60 8.90
C GLU A 119 16.40 4.23 7.66
N GLY A 120 17.07 3.56 6.72
CA GLY A 120 16.44 3.12 5.49
C GLY A 120 17.30 3.30 4.25
N GLU A 121 16.69 3.00 3.13
CA GLU A 121 17.34 3.03 1.82
C GLU A 121 16.44 3.73 0.81
N GLU A 122 17.06 4.37 -0.16
CA GLU A 122 16.36 5.14 -1.17
C GLU A 122 16.92 4.84 -2.56
N PHE A 123 16.02 4.75 -3.50
CA PHE A 123 16.33 4.55 -4.91
C PHE A 123 15.66 5.63 -5.74
N GLY A 124 16.36 6.15 -6.74
CA GLY A 124 15.75 7.04 -7.73
C GLY A 124 16.15 6.72 -9.15
N TYR A 125 15.23 7.04 -10.08
CA TYR A 125 15.43 6.90 -11.53
C TYR A 125 14.97 8.16 -12.25
N VAL A 126 15.85 8.78 -13.04
CA VAL A 126 15.55 10.02 -13.76
C VAL A 126 14.85 9.69 -15.08
N LEU A 127 13.60 10.12 -15.21
CA LEU A 127 12.75 9.91 -16.37
C LEU A 127 12.95 10.99 -17.44
N ALA A 128 13.14 12.25 -17.00
CA ALA A 128 13.35 13.39 -17.90
C ALA A 128 14.26 14.42 -17.25
N GLY A 129 14.96 15.18 -18.08
CA GLY A 129 15.85 16.26 -17.62
C GLY A 129 17.12 15.75 -16.93
N LYS A 130 17.56 16.52 -15.94
CA LYS A 130 18.77 16.28 -15.16
C LYS A 130 18.56 16.83 -13.75
N ILE A 131 18.97 16.08 -12.75
CA ILE A 131 18.95 16.50 -11.35
C ILE A 131 20.33 16.36 -10.72
N THR A 132 20.55 17.01 -9.60
CA THR A 132 21.73 16.85 -8.75
C THR A 132 21.29 16.36 -7.38
N LEU A 133 21.77 15.21 -6.96
CA LEU A 133 21.61 14.71 -5.59
C LEU A 133 22.65 15.39 -4.70
N TYR A 134 22.19 16.07 -3.68
CA TYR A 134 22.99 16.56 -2.58
C TYR A 134 22.88 15.54 -1.43
N ASN A 135 23.99 14.94 -1.02
CA ASN A 135 24.05 13.95 0.05
C ASN A 135 25.18 14.29 1.02
N GLY A 136 24.84 14.90 2.14
CA GLY A 136 25.78 15.58 3.00
C GLY A 136 26.50 16.70 2.24
N GLU A 137 27.82 16.70 2.25
CA GLU A 137 28.65 17.69 1.52
C GLU A 137 28.90 17.34 0.04
N LYS A 138 28.48 16.16 -0.38
CA LYS A 138 28.76 15.64 -1.74
C LYS A 138 27.61 15.93 -2.71
N LYS A 139 27.96 16.14 -3.97
CA LYS A 139 27.02 16.42 -5.07
C LYS A 139 27.21 15.38 -6.18
N PHE A 140 26.09 14.85 -6.66
CA PHE A 140 26.07 13.83 -7.69
C PHE A 140 25.11 14.26 -8.80
N PRO A 141 25.61 14.73 -9.97
CA PRO A 141 24.75 15.04 -11.10
C PRO A 141 24.25 13.74 -11.75
N ILE A 142 22.94 13.67 -12.00
CA ILE A 142 22.24 12.50 -12.52
C ILE A 142 21.43 12.93 -13.74
N LYS A 143 21.61 12.25 -14.87
CA LYS A 143 20.92 12.52 -16.14
C LYS A 143 19.78 11.53 -16.37
N LYS A 144 18.89 11.88 -17.30
CA LYS A 144 17.87 10.97 -17.80
C LYS A 144 18.41 9.56 -18.07
N GLY A 145 17.71 8.55 -17.59
CA GLY A 145 18.06 7.14 -17.71
C GLY A 145 19.05 6.62 -16.66
N ASN A 146 19.58 7.49 -15.81
CA ASN A 146 20.48 7.11 -14.73
C ASN A 146 19.71 6.98 -13.41
N THR A 147 20.31 6.27 -12.47
CA THR A 147 19.77 5.98 -11.15
C THR A 147 20.67 6.50 -10.04
N PHE A 148 20.13 6.62 -8.86
CA PHE A 148 20.88 6.71 -7.62
C PHE A 148 20.35 5.71 -6.60
N TYR A 149 21.22 5.34 -5.68
CA TYR A 149 20.88 4.52 -4.53
C TYR A 149 21.67 5.03 -3.34
N ILE A 150 20.98 5.35 -2.25
CA ILE A 150 21.60 5.86 -1.03
C ILE A 150 21.03 5.18 0.21
N LYS A 151 21.80 5.20 1.28
CA LYS A 151 21.30 5.00 2.65
C LYS A 151 20.99 6.36 3.25
N GLY A 152 19.93 6.47 4.02
CA GLY A 152 19.47 7.71 4.64
C GLY A 152 20.39 8.31 5.72
N ASN A 153 21.69 7.98 5.71
CA ASN A 153 22.64 8.34 6.77
C ASN A 153 23.00 9.83 6.84
N TYR A 154 22.71 10.58 5.79
CA TYR A 154 23.06 12.01 5.68
C TYR A 154 21.83 12.82 5.30
N THR A 155 21.83 14.10 5.69
CA THR A 155 20.87 15.06 5.13
C THR A 155 21.03 15.12 3.64
N HIS A 156 19.93 15.02 2.89
CA HIS A 156 19.98 14.98 1.43
C HIS A 156 18.72 15.60 0.81
N TYR A 157 18.85 16.00 -0.46
CA TYR A 157 17.79 16.51 -1.29
C TYR A 157 18.20 16.46 -2.77
N LEU A 158 17.21 16.60 -3.64
CA LEU A 158 17.42 16.65 -5.09
C LEU A 158 17.16 18.09 -5.59
N LYS A 159 17.98 18.52 -6.52
CA LYS A 159 17.86 19.86 -7.12
C LYS A 159 17.93 19.78 -8.63
N ASN A 160 17.05 20.51 -9.30
CA ASN A 160 17.13 20.75 -10.72
C ASN A 160 17.98 22.02 -10.98
N GLU A 161 19.24 21.83 -11.31
CA GLU A 161 20.14 22.94 -11.68
C GLU A 161 20.11 23.30 -13.18
N GLY A 162 19.24 22.60 -13.94
CA GLY A 162 19.05 22.82 -15.37
C GLY A 162 18.02 23.91 -15.69
N ASN A 163 17.79 24.10 -16.99
CA ASN A 163 16.83 25.08 -17.52
C ASN A 163 15.55 24.42 -18.08
N GLN A 164 15.38 23.14 -17.89
CA GLN A 164 14.22 22.37 -18.32
C GLN A 164 13.62 21.62 -17.12
N LEU A 165 12.33 21.31 -17.19
CA LEU A 165 11.67 20.46 -16.21
C LEU A 165 12.43 19.13 -16.05
N ALA A 166 12.61 18.70 -14.84
CA ALA A 166 13.13 17.37 -14.51
C ALA A 166 12.04 16.52 -13.86
N SER A 167 11.95 15.26 -14.26
CA SER A 167 11.01 14.28 -13.70
C SER A 167 11.76 13.01 -13.32
N PHE A 168 11.46 12.47 -12.15
CA PHE A 168 12.13 11.29 -11.63
C PHE A 168 11.25 10.51 -10.67
N LEU A 169 11.41 9.20 -10.67
CA LEU A 169 10.86 8.31 -9.66
C LEU A 169 11.78 8.29 -8.45
N TRP A 170 11.20 8.40 -7.25
CA TRP A 170 11.92 8.30 -5.98
C TRP A 170 11.20 7.30 -5.07
N ILE A 171 11.93 6.33 -4.58
CA ILE A 171 11.38 5.26 -3.74
C ILE A 171 12.15 5.24 -2.43
N CYS A 172 11.42 5.27 -1.32
CA CYS A 172 11.98 5.17 0.02
C CYS A 172 11.49 3.92 0.73
N THR A 173 12.34 3.33 1.54
CA THR A 173 11.99 2.25 2.47
C THR A 173 12.72 2.48 3.80
N PRO A 174 12.00 2.61 4.94
CA PRO A 174 10.53 2.72 5.04
C PRO A 174 9.98 4.01 4.42
N PRO A 175 8.65 4.15 4.28
CA PRO A 175 7.97 5.37 3.84
C PRO A 175 8.34 6.59 4.69
N ILE A 176 8.63 7.72 4.01
CA ILE A 176 9.06 8.98 4.67
C ILE A 176 8.46 10.25 4.06
N PHE A 177 7.71 10.15 2.96
CA PHE A 177 7.12 11.31 2.25
C PHE A 177 5.73 11.70 2.73
#